data_c5bbad860b2fbe2fda7d5eb699cd2906
#
_entry.id   c5bbad860b2fbe2fda7d5eb699cd2906
#
_cell.length_a   1.000
_cell.length_b   1.000
_cell.length_c   1.000
_cell.angle_alpha   90.00
_cell.angle_beta   90.00
_cell.angle_gamma   90.00
#
_symmetry.space_group_name_H-M   'P 1'
#
loop_
_entity.id
_entity.type
_entity.pdbx_description
1 polymer ?
#
loop_
_entity_poly.entity_id
_entity_poly.type
_entity_poly.pdbx_seq_one_letter_code
_entity_poly.pdbx_strand_id
1 'polypeptide(L)'
;MPHTLVLVMLLVILVLALSWVVPSGEYQRVKIQTSEGTRNVTVAGTYRQVQKVYLGPETVLESPIKGFMDGALLICFLLMIGGSFAIFQETGAVESGIRRLTDTIGRRPYLEWVLIPLLMTIFSLAGSIFGMSEEVIPFVIIFIPLARRLGYDSIVGVSIPFLGAAAGFAAAFFNPFTVGISQSIAGIPLYSGLGYRLVSWVIGTAVTIAYVMWYARRVKRNPELSPVRDIDLERETVAPHDSVDAGWDARHVLTLSLFVASMVLLVVGVLKWKWYIDQIAVLFLGMGIGLGLAGGLGPSRIARTFVTGAKDMVGVVFIVACARALLVIAQEAKILDTMLFGASGTLSMLPVGVIAQVMFLIQCVINFFIHSGTAQAALTMPIMAPLADLVGITRQTAVYAYQLCEFINPILPTSAVTMGVLGAGKIPWERWARWFFPLMLILTVLSFLLLIPPVLLFHWE
;
A
#
# COMPACT_ATOMS: atom_id res chain seq x y z
N MET A 1 -13.13 7.52 20.09
CA MET A 1 -11.76 6.99 19.90
C MET A 1 -10.85 8.16 19.55
N PRO A 2 -9.55 8.15 19.87
CA PRO A 2 -8.64 9.24 19.54
C PRO A 2 -8.52 9.39 18.02
N HIS A 3 -8.32 10.63 17.54
CA HIS A 3 -8.07 10.90 16.13
C HIS A 3 -6.79 10.18 15.67
N THR A 4 -6.75 9.68 14.42
CA THR A 4 -5.63 8.90 13.86
C THR A 4 -4.26 9.58 14.07
N LEU A 5 -4.19 10.91 13.95
CA LEU A 5 -2.97 11.66 14.22
C LEU A 5 -2.47 11.47 15.66
N VAL A 6 -3.40 11.44 16.64
CA VAL A 6 -3.05 11.20 18.06
C VAL A 6 -2.45 9.81 18.24
N LEU A 7 -3.06 8.80 17.58
CA LEU A 7 -2.56 7.42 17.62
C LEU A 7 -1.14 7.33 17.05
N VAL A 8 -0.89 7.94 15.89
CA VAL A 8 0.46 7.94 15.28
C VAL A 8 1.46 8.70 16.16
N MET A 9 1.08 9.81 16.79
CA MET A 9 1.94 10.51 17.73
C MET A 9 2.25 9.69 19.00
N LEU A 10 1.30 8.90 19.49
CA LEU A 10 1.56 7.95 20.59
C LEU A 10 2.55 6.87 20.17
N LEU A 11 2.51 6.40 18.92
CA LEU A 11 3.51 5.48 18.37
C LEU A 11 4.89 6.15 18.27
N VAL A 12 4.96 7.43 17.89
CA VAL A 12 6.23 8.21 17.89
C VAL A 12 6.84 8.23 19.29
N ILE A 13 6.04 8.51 20.33
CA ILE A 13 6.49 8.48 21.73
C ILE A 13 6.94 7.07 22.13
N LEU A 14 6.21 6.04 21.73
CA LEU A 14 6.58 4.65 22.02
C LEU A 14 7.91 4.26 21.38
N VAL A 15 8.16 4.63 20.12
CA VAL A 15 9.43 4.33 19.44
C VAL A 15 10.58 5.11 20.06
N LEU A 16 10.36 6.37 20.49
CA LEU A 16 11.35 7.10 21.26
C LEU A 16 11.67 6.40 22.60
N ALA A 17 10.67 5.94 23.34
CA ALA A 17 10.89 5.20 24.58
C ALA A 17 11.64 3.87 24.31
N LEU A 18 11.28 3.13 23.25
CA LEU A 18 12.02 1.93 22.83
C LEU A 18 13.48 2.26 22.48
N SER A 19 13.75 3.42 21.90
CA SER A 19 15.11 3.85 21.58
C SER A 19 15.99 4.01 22.82
N TRP A 20 15.43 4.27 24.00
CA TRP A 20 16.18 4.34 25.24
C TRP A 20 16.54 2.97 25.82
N VAL A 21 15.76 1.95 25.51
CA VAL A 21 15.97 0.57 26.01
C VAL A 21 16.85 -0.24 25.05
N VAL A 22 16.55 -0.22 23.76
CA VAL A 22 17.26 -1.00 22.74
C VAL A 22 18.67 -0.43 22.52
N PRO A 23 19.76 -1.21 22.59
CA PRO A 23 21.12 -0.73 22.32
C PRO A 23 21.27 -0.16 20.90
N SER A 24 22.13 0.85 20.75
CA SER A 24 22.48 1.37 19.42
C SER A 24 23.51 0.46 18.75
N GLY A 25 23.31 0.14 17.49
CA GLY A 25 24.21 -0.68 16.70
C GLY A 25 24.10 -0.38 15.21
N GLU A 26 25.10 -0.79 14.46
CA GLU A 26 25.13 -0.57 13.02
C GLU A 26 25.83 -1.72 12.29
N TYR A 27 25.34 -2.02 11.07
CA TYR A 27 26.04 -2.81 10.08
C TYR A 27 26.80 -1.91 9.11
N GLN A 28 27.90 -2.41 8.56
CA GLN A 28 28.52 -1.77 7.40
C GLN A 28 27.55 -1.86 6.20
N ARG A 29 27.55 -0.83 5.36
CA ARG A 29 26.74 -0.75 4.15
C ARG A 29 27.62 -0.55 2.93
N VAL A 30 27.34 -1.27 1.86
CA VAL A 30 28.02 -1.13 0.56
C VAL A 30 26.99 -0.78 -0.51
N LYS A 31 27.44 -0.02 -1.50
CA LYS A 31 26.63 0.28 -2.68
C LYS A 31 26.71 -0.89 -3.65
N ILE A 32 25.59 -1.49 -3.98
CA ILE A 32 25.48 -2.50 -5.05
C ILE A 32 24.58 -2.00 -6.16
N GLN A 33 24.88 -2.42 -7.39
CA GLN A 33 24.00 -2.23 -8.53
C GLN A 33 22.94 -3.33 -8.52
N THR A 34 21.67 -2.93 -8.52
CA THR A 34 20.52 -3.83 -8.67
C THR A 34 19.84 -3.57 -10.00
N SER A 35 18.87 -4.40 -10.38
CA SER A 35 18.02 -4.20 -11.58
C SER A 35 17.30 -2.84 -11.59
N GLU A 36 17.11 -2.22 -10.42
CA GLU A 36 16.40 -0.96 -10.21
C GLU A 36 17.35 0.23 -9.85
N GLY A 37 18.69 0.03 -9.98
CA GLY A 37 19.69 1.06 -9.71
C GLY A 37 20.59 0.75 -8.51
N THR A 38 21.39 1.76 -8.11
CA THR A 38 22.34 1.62 -7.00
C THR A 38 21.63 1.68 -5.65
N ARG A 39 21.88 0.68 -4.79
CA ARG A 39 21.31 0.60 -3.45
C ARG A 39 22.40 0.42 -2.37
N ASN A 40 22.17 1.02 -1.20
CA ASN A 40 22.98 0.75 -0.02
C ASN A 40 22.48 -0.54 0.64
N VAL A 41 23.33 -1.55 0.69
CA VAL A 41 22.98 -2.88 1.19
C VAL A 41 23.83 -3.19 2.41
N THR A 42 23.22 -3.80 3.41
CA THR A 42 23.85 -4.21 4.68
C THR A 42 24.83 -5.38 4.40
N VAL A 43 25.98 -5.38 5.07
CA VAL A 43 26.97 -6.46 4.97
C VAL A 43 26.79 -7.38 6.17
N ALA A 44 26.44 -8.65 5.92
CA ALA A 44 26.28 -9.66 6.96
C ALA A 44 27.59 -9.85 7.77
N GLY A 45 27.47 -10.15 9.06
CA GLY A 45 28.62 -10.40 9.93
C GLY A 45 29.39 -9.13 10.36
N THR A 46 28.98 -7.93 9.93
CA THR A 46 29.68 -6.67 10.28
C THR A 46 28.98 -5.87 11.37
N TYR A 47 27.99 -6.48 12.04
CA TYR A 47 27.30 -5.80 13.14
C TYR A 47 28.28 -5.40 14.24
N ARG A 48 28.18 -4.16 14.67
CA ARG A 48 28.89 -3.66 15.86
C ARG A 48 27.94 -2.83 16.72
N GLN A 49 28.00 -3.08 17.99
CA GLN A 49 27.37 -2.18 18.95
C GLN A 49 28.16 -0.87 18.98
N VAL A 50 27.46 0.24 18.89
CA VAL A 50 28.07 1.57 18.95
C VAL A 50 27.67 2.29 20.24
N GLN A 51 28.31 3.42 20.49
CA GLN A 51 27.93 4.24 21.63
C GLN A 51 26.43 4.56 21.57
N LYS A 52 25.75 4.40 22.70
CA LYS A 52 24.32 4.64 22.81
C LYS A 52 23.98 6.06 22.38
N VAL A 53 23.08 6.19 21.43
CA VAL A 53 22.52 7.47 20.99
C VAL A 53 21.28 7.75 21.83
N TYR A 54 21.34 8.76 22.66
CA TYR A 54 20.20 9.21 23.44
C TYR A 54 19.53 10.37 22.73
N LEU A 55 18.28 10.13 22.31
CA LEU A 55 17.41 11.16 21.77
C LEU A 55 16.59 11.76 22.89
N GLY A 56 16.57 13.10 22.98
CA GLY A 56 15.80 13.80 23.99
C GLY A 56 14.29 13.83 23.68
N PRO A 57 13.47 14.22 24.66
CA PRO A 57 12.01 14.29 24.47
C PRO A 57 11.58 15.32 23.40
N GLU A 58 12.40 16.31 23.08
CA GLU A 58 12.22 17.28 22.00
C GLU A 58 12.11 16.59 20.63
N THR A 59 12.74 15.43 20.48
CA THR A 59 12.67 14.62 19.24
C THR A 59 11.23 14.28 18.86
N VAL A 60 10.31 14.17 19.83
CA VAL A 60 8.88 13.93 19.53
C VAL A 60 8.30 15.07 18.67
N LEU A 61 8.72 16.30 18.89
CA LEU A 61 8.25 17.48 18.17
C LEU A 61 9.04 17.75 16.89
N GLU A 62 10.33 17.39 16.87
CA GLU A 62 11.20 17.56 15.70
C GLU A 62 10.98 16.48 14.64
N SER A 63 10.73 15.24 15.06
CA SER A 63 10.65 14.10 14.14
C SER A 63 9.53 14.20 13.09
N PRO A 64 8.35 14.78 13.33
CA PRO A 64 7.37 15.04 12.29
C PRO A 64 7.89 15.98 11.19
N ILE A 65 8.73 16.97 11.53
CA ILE A 65 9.34 17.87 10.54
C ILE A 65 10.33 17.08 9.66
N LYS A 66 11.19 16.27 10.29
CA LYS A 66 12.12 15.38 9.59
C LYS A 66 11.37 14.35 8.75
N GLY A 67 10.26 13.79 9.29
CA GLY A 67 9.38 12.86 8.58
C GLY A 67 8.69 13.51 7.38
N PHE A 68 8.32 14.79 7.47
CA PHE A 68 7.81 15.55 6.34
C PHE A 68 8.87 15.68 5.23
N MET A 69 10.12 15.99 5.58
CA MET A 69 11.22 16.10 4.62
C MET A 69 11.56 14.75 4.00
N ASP A 70 11.60 13.67 4.79
CA ASP A 70 11.83 12.30 4.29
C ASP A 70 10.71 11.83 3.37
N GLY A 71 9.46 12.18 3.68
CA GLY A 71 8.26 11.85 2.89
C GLY A 71 7.89 12.87 1.83
N ALA A 72 8.69 13.92 1.56
CA ALA A 72 8.31 15.09 0.76
C ALA A 72 7.77 14.73 -0.63
N LEU A 73 8.39 13.77 -1.32
CA LEU A 73 7.96 13.32 -2.65
C LEU A 73 6.57 12.68 -2.60
N LEU A 74 6.32 11.82 -1.63
CA LEU A 74 5.00 11.19 -1.45
C LEU A 74 3.94 12.19 -1.03
N ILE A 75 4.30 13.14 -0.18
CA ILE A 75 3.42 14.24 0.23
C ILE A 75 3.01 15.10 -0.97
N CYS A 76 4.00 15.46 -1.81
CA CYS A 76 3.74 16.17 -3.06
C CYS A 76 2.80 15.37 -3.97
N PHE A 77 3.04 14.08 -4.14
CA PHE A 77 2.20 13.18 -4.90
C PHE A 77 0.75 13.16 -4.41
N LEU A 78 0.52 13.05 -3.10
CA LEU A 78 -0.83 13.08 -2.50
C LEU A 78 -1.56 14.40 -2.80
N LEU A 79 -0.87 15.53 -2.70
CA LEU A 79 -1.45 16.84 -3.01
C LEU A 79 -1.80 16.97 -4.50
N MET A 80 -0.92 16.49 -5.39
CA MET A 80 -1.16 16.48 -6.84
C MET A 80 -2.36 15.61 -7.20
N ILE A 81 -2.47 14.41 -6.62
CA ILE A 81 -3.62 13.53 -6.82
C ILE A 81 -4.91 14.20 -6.33
N GLY A 82 -4.93 14.68 -5.08
CA GLY A 82 -6.12 15.31 -4.51
C GLY A 82 -6.64 16.45 -5.37
N GLY A 83 -5.74 17.35 -5.81
CA GLY A 83 -6.08 18.45 -6.69
C GLY A 83 -6.58 18.00 -8.06
N SER A 84 -5.90 17.05 -8.70
CA SER A 84 -6.24 16.58 -10.05
C SER A 84 -7.58 15.83 -10.09
N PHE A 85 -7.86 15.01 -9.07
CA PHE A 85 -9.13 14.30 -8.97
C PHE A 85 -10.30 15.23 -8.60
N ALA A 86 -10.08 16.27 -7.82
CA ALA A 86 -11.09 17.30 -7.59
C ALA A 86 -11.49 17.97 -8.90
N ILE A 87 -10.53 18.30 -9.78
CA ILE A 87 -10.83 18.82 -11.12
C ILE A 87 -11.64 17.79 -11.93
N PHE A 88 -11.23 16.52 -11.92
CA PHE A 88 -11.94 15.46 -12.64
C PHE A 88 -13.39 15.31 -12.15
N GLN A 89 -13.63 15.32 -10.84
CA GLN A 89 -14.99 15.29 -10.26
C GLN A 89 -15.81 16.52 -10.67
N GLU A 90 -15.19 17.71 -10.65
CA GLU A 90 -15.84 18.98 -11.03
C GLU A 90 -16.33 19.01 -12.48
N THR A 91 -15.76 18.19 -13.38
CA THR A 91 -16.22 18.03 -14.77
C THR A 91 -17.58 17.31 -14.88
N GLY A 92 -18.04 16.62 -13.83
CA GLY A 92 -19.24 15.76 -13.86
C GLY A 92 -19.09 14.47 -14.65
N ALA A 93 -17.96 14.25 -15.33
CA ALA A 93 -17.72 13.07 -16.18
C ALA A 93 -17.68 11.77 -15.37
N VAL A 94 -17.11 11.80 -14.15
CA VAL A 94 -17.07 10.63 -13.24
C VAL A 94 -18.49 10.19 -12.90
N GLU A 95 -19.34 11.13 -12.49
CA GLU A 95 -20.72 10.83 -12.10
C GLU A 95 -21.53 10.27 -13.26
N SER A 96 -21.44 10.90 -14.44
CA SER A 96 -22.11 10.46 -15.66
C SER A 96 -21.64 9.06 -16.09
N GLY A 97 -20.33 8.78 -15.98
CA GLY A 97 -19.74 7.47 -16.29
C GLY A 97 -20.22 6.38 -15.32
N ILE A 98 -20.20 6.64 -14.02
CA ILE A 98 -20.68 5.71 -12.99
C ILE A 98 -22.18 5.45 -13.16
N ARG A 99 -23.00 6.48 -13.44
CA ARG A 99 -24.43 6.32 -13.69
C ARG A 99 -24.67 5.38 -14.87
N ARG A 100 -24.00 5.58 -16.00
CA ARG A 100 -24.13 4.72 -17.18
C ARG A 100 -23.70 3.29 -16.94
N LEU A 101 -22.60 3.10 -16.18
CA LEU A 101 -22.12 1.79 -15.79
C LEU A 101 -23.15 1.07 -14.91
N THR A 102 -23.68 1.75 -13.89
CA THR A 102 -24.72 1.20 -12.99
C THR A 102 -26.04 0.88 -13.71
N ASP A 103 -26.47 1.71 -14.65
CA ASP A 103 -27.64 1.43 -15.47
C ASP A 103 -27.44 0.18 -16.36
N THR A 104 -26.24 0.00 -16.88
CA THR A 104 -25.88 -1.19 -17.67
C THR A 104 -25.84 -2.45 -16.80
N ILE A 105 -25.29 -2.36 -15.58
CA ILE A 105 -25.27 -3.46 -14.61
C ILE A 105 -26.66 -3.78 -14.11
N GLY A 106 -27.50 -2.77 -13.84
CA GLY A 106 -28.90 -2.96 -13.41
C GLY A 106 -29.74 -3.76 -14.42
N ARG A 107 -29.42 -3.69 -15.72
CA ARG A 107 -30.04 -4.50 -16.76
C ARG A 107 -29.55 -5.95 -16.79
N ARG A 108 -28.42 -6.26 -16.12
CA ARG A 108 -27.76 -7.58 -16.11
C ARG A 108 -27.24 -7.91 -14.70
N PRO A 109 -28.10 -8.37 -13.78
CA PRO A 109 -27.75 -8.57 -12.35
C PRO A 109 -26.52 -9.46 -12.11
N TYR A 110 -26.21 -10.38 -13.03
CA TYR A 110 -25.02 -11.23 -12.92
C TYR A 110 -23.70 -10.44 -13.04
N LEU A 111 -23.70 -9.31 -13.77
CA LEU A 111 -22.50 -8.47 -13.93
C LEU A 111 -22.05 -7.87 -12.60
N GLU A 112 -22.97 -7.58 -11.71
CA GLU A 112 -22.67 -7.05 -10.39
C GLU A 112 -21.79 -8.01 -9.55
N TRP A 113 -22.11 -9.31 -9.62
CA TRP A 113 -21.35 -10.33 -8.90
C TRP A 113 -19.96 -10.57 -9.47
N VAL A 114 -19.76 -10.35 -10.75
CA VAL A 114 -18.51 -10.54 -11.46
C VAL A 114 -17.62 -9.29 -11.35
N LEU A 115 -18.22 -8.10 -11.24
CA LEU A 115 -17.52 -6.83 -11.31
C LEU A 115 -16.44 -6.69 -10.19
N ILE A 116 -16.81 -6.94 -8.94
CA ILE A 116 -15.89 -6.81 -7.80
C ILE A 116 -14.72 -7.79 -7.93
N PRO A 117 -14.94 -9.11 -8.12
CA PRO A 117 -13.84 -10.06 -8.34
C PRO A 117 -12.96 -9.72 -9.54
N LEU A 118 -13.57 -9.31 -10.66
CA LEU A 118 -12.83 -8.93 -11.86
C LEU A 118 -11.91 -7.74 -11.61
N LEU A 119 -12.44 -6.67 -11.02
CA LEU A 119 -11.67 -5.46 -10.73
C LEU A 119 -10.57 -5.75 -9.71
N MET A 120 -10.87 -6.46 -8.63
CA MET A 120 -9.85 -6.85 -7.64
C MET A 120 -8.75 -7.71 -8.27
N THR A 121 -9.09 -8.61 -9.21
CA THR A 121 -8.10 -9.42 -9.93
C THR A 121 -7.21 -8.54 -10.83
N ILE A 122 -7.78 -7.54 -11.51
CA ILE A 122 -7.02 -6.58 -12.33
C ILE A 122 -6.03 -5.80 -11.44
N PHE A 123 -6.47 -5.28 -10.31
CA PHE A 123 -5.58 -4.59 -9.36
C PHE A 123 -4.55 -5.53 -8.75
N SER A 124 -4.91 -6.79 -8.48
CA SER A 124 -3.97 -7.80 -7.99
C SER A 124 -2.90 -8.15 -9.02
N LEU A 125 -3.25 -8.26 -10.29
CA LEU A 125 -2.27 -8.41 -11.37
C LEU A 125 -1.35 -7.18 -11.44
N ALA A 126 -1.89 -5.98 -11.30
CA ALA A 126 -1.10 -4.76 -11.29
C ALA A 126 -0.09 -4.74 -10.13
N GLY A 127 -0.52 -5.09 -8.91
CA GLY A 127 0.36 -5.23 -7.74
C GLY A 127 1.44 -6.30 -7.93
N SER A 128 1.06 -7.43 -8.55
CA SER A 128 1.97 -8.57 -8.74
C SER A 128 2.97 -8.41 -9.89
N ILE A 129 2.62 -7.67 -10.95
CA ILE A 129 3.45 -7.56 -12.15
C ILE A 129 4.37 -6.34 -12.07
N PHE A 130 3.86 -5.18 -11.73
CA PHE A 130 4.64 -3.94 -11.68
C PHE A 130 4.69 -3.25 -10.31
N GLY A 131 4.15 -3.91 -9.27
CA GLY A 131 4.30 -3.42 -7.91
C GLY A 131 3.41 -2.21 -7.59
N MET A 132 2.18 -2.15 -8.16
CA MET A 132 1.23 -1.08 -7.87
C MET A 132 0.98 -0.97 -6.36
N SER A 133 1.25 0.20 -5.80
CA SER A 133 1.13 0.52 -4.38
C SER A 133 0.45 1.87 -4.17
N GLU A 134 1.19 2.97 -4.28
CA GLU A 134 0.70 4.34 -4.10
C GLU A 134 -0.31 4.75 -5.18
N GLU A 135 -0.20 4.18 -6.35
CA GLU A 135 -1.05 4.44 -7.53
C GLU A 135 -2.50 3.99 -7.32
N VAL A 136 -2.79 3.20 -6.26
CA VAL A 136 -4.19 2.82 -5.93
C VAL A 136 -4.97 3.98 -5.33
N ILE A 137 -4.30 4.97 -4.72
CA ILE A 137 -4.93 6.06 -3.98
C ILE A 137 -5.98 6.81 -4.81
N PRO A 138 -5.68 7.24 -6.04
CA PRO A 138 -6.64 7.93 -6.88
C PRO A 138 -7.88 7.09 -7.24
N PHE A 139 -7.72 5.78 -7.38
CA PHE A 139 -8.84 4.90 -7.74
C PHE A 139 -9.89 4.80 -6.62
N VAL A 140 -9.49 4.95 -5.35
CA VAL A 140 -10.42 4.96 -4.21
C VAL A 140 -11.52 6.00 -4.38
N ILE A 141 -11.16 7.18 -4.89
CA ILE A 141 -12.09 8.31 -5.11
C ILE A 141 -13.17 7.94 -6.15
N ILE A 142 -12.86 7.05 -7.08
CA ILE A 142 -13.80 6.57 -8.12
C ILE A 142 -14.62 5.38 -7.63
N PHE A 143 -13.96 4.44 -6.94
CA PHE A 143 -14.61 3.18 -6.56
C PHE A 143 -15.56 3.32 -5.36
N ILE A 144 -15.37 4.30 -4.48
CA ILE A 144 -16.32 4.57 -3.39
C ILE A 144 -17.71 4.96 -3.95
N PRO A 145 -17.86 6.00 -4.80
CA PRO A 145 -19.16 6.32 -5.39
C PRO A 145 -19.77 5.18 -6.20
N LEU A 146 -18.94 4.43 -6.94
CA LEU A 146 -19.39 3.26 -7.69
C LEU A 146 -19.98 2.19 -6.76
N ALA A 147 -19.26 1.80 -5.71
CA ALA A 147 -19.71 0.80 -4.76
C ALA A 147 -21.02 1.22 -4.08
N ARG A 148 -21.12 2.47 -3.65
CA ARG A 148 -22.34 3.02 -3.01
C ARG A 148 -23.55 3.00 -3.94
N ARG A 149 -23.40 3.36 -5.21
CA ARG A 149 -24.48 3.27 -6.20
C ARG A 149 -24.93 1.84 -6.49
N LEU A 150 -24.06 0.85 -6.30
CA LEU A 150 -24.39 -0.58 -6.39
C LEU A 150 -25.02 -1.13 -5.09
N GLY A 151 -25.21 -0.29 -4.07
CA GLY A 151 -25.81 -0.66 -2.78
C GLY A 151 -24.83 -1.27 -1.78
N TYR A 152 -23.53 -1.06 -1.98
CA TYR A 152 -22.47 -1.39 -1.03
C TYR A 152 -22.08 -0.14 -0.21
N ASP A 153 -21.13 -0.29 0.71
CA ASP A 153 -20.56 0.80 1.49
C ASP A 153 -19.18 1.27 0.97
N SER A 154 -18.66 2.35 1.59
CA SER A 154 -17.35 2.89 1.24
C SER A 154 -16.19 1.92 1.51
N ILE A 155 -16.33 0.97 2.47
CA ILE A 155 -15.31 -0.05 2.72
C ILE A 155 -15.14 -0.97 1.51
N VAL A 156 -16.24 -1.41 0.89
CA VAL A 156 -16.18 -2.19 -0.35
C VAL A 156 -15.52 -1.38 -1.46
N GLY A 157 -15.89 -0.08 -1.58
CA GLY A 157 -15.27 0.81 -2.57
C GLY A 157 -13.76 0.94 -2.43
N VAL A 158 -13.27 1.09 -1.21
CA VAL A 158 -11.82 1.12 -0.92
C VAL A 158 -11.16 -0.23 -1.16
N SER A 159 -11.84 -1.32 -0.78
CA SER A 159 -11.27 -2.68 -0.86
C SER A 159 -10.98 -3.11 -2.30
N ILE A 160 -11.77 -2.66 -3.28
CA ILE A 160 -11.58 -3.06 -4.68
C ILE A 160 -10.17 -2.72 -5.18
N PRO A 161 -9.73 -1.45 -5.23
CA PRO A 161 -8.38 -1.14 -5.69
C PRO A 161 -7.32 -1.49 -4.66
N PHE A 162 -7.53 -1.15 -3.38
CA PHE A 162 -6.49 -1.25 -2.36
C PHE A 162 -6.18 -2.68 -1.97
N LEU A 163 -7.18 -3.48 -1.55
CA LEU A 163 -6.92 -4.87 -1.18
C LEU A 163 -6.64 -5.75 -2.42
N GLY A 164 -7.20 -5.39 -3.58
CA GLY A 164 -6.81 -6.03 -4.85
C GLY A 164 -5.31 -5.90 -5.08
N ALA A 165 -4.79 -4.68 -5.14
CA ALA A 165 -3.37 -4.42 -5.37
C ALA A 165 -2.48 -4.97 -4.23
N ALA A 166 -2.89 -4.79 -2.96
CA ALA A 166 -2.13 -5.30 -1.81
C ALA A 166 -1.98 -6.82 -1.82
N ALA A 167 -3.04 -7.57 -2.16
CA ALA A 167 -2.97 -9.02 -2.30
C ALA A 167 -2.00 -9.45 -3.40
N GLY A 168 -2.04 -8.74 -4.54
CA GLY A 168 -1.10 -8.97 -5.64
C GLY A 168 0.33 -8.61 -5.27
N PHE A 169 0.55 -7.51 -4.58
CA PHE A 169 1.85 -7.04 -4.13
C PHE A 169 2.48 -8.02 -3.12
N ALA A 170 1.71 -8.46 -2.12
CA ALA A 170 2.17 -9.36 -1.08
C ALA A 170 2.45 -10.79 -1.59
N ALA A 171 1.65 -11.31 -2.51
CA ALA A 171 1.86 -12.62 -3.12
C ALA A 171 2.48 -12.53 -4.52
N ALA A 172 3.24 -11.47 -4.82
CA ALA A 172 3.74 -11.19 -6.15
C ALA A 172 4.60 -12.32 -6.72
N PHE A 173 4.40 -12.57 -8.01
CA PHE A 173 5.22 -13.52 -8.78
C PHE A 173 6.24 -12.81 -9.68
N PHE A 174 6.06 -11.52 -9.99
CA PHE A 174 6.94 -10.78 -10.92
C PHE A 174 7.23 -9.33 -10.51
N ASN A 175 6.91 -8.93 -9.27
CA ASN A 175 7.12 -7.55 -8.81
C ASN A 175 8.62 -7.20 -8.78
N PRO A 176 9.09 -6.22 -9.58
CA PRO A 176 10.51 -5.86 -9.62
C PRO A 176 10.99 -5.21 -8.32
N PHE A 177 10.14 -4.46 -7.62
CA PHE A 177 10.49 -3.71 -6.41
C PHE A 177 10.62 -4.58 -5.16
N THR A 178 9.97 -5.73 -5.13
CA THR A 178 10.04 -6.68 -4.01
C THR A 178 10.74 -7.96 -4.43
N VAL A 179 10.17 -8.75 -5.33
CA VAL A 179 10.74 -10.04 -5.77
C VAL A 179 12.08 -9.83 -6.46
N GLY A 180 12.15 -8.95 -7.47
CA GLY A 180 13.37 -8.73 -8.24
C GLY A 180 14.52 -8.26 -7.38
N ILE A 181 14.32 -7.24 -6.54
CA ILE A 181 15.37 -6.68 -5.67
C ILE A 181 15.78 -7.68 -4.60
N SER A 182 14.85 -8.32 -3.91
CA SER A 182 15.18 -9.28 -2.85
C SER A 182 15.93 -10.50 -3.38
N GLN A 183 15.56 -11.03 -4.55
CA GLN A 183 16.28 -12.11 -5.22
C GLN A 183 17.67 -11.68 -5.68
N SER A 184 17.82 -10.48 -6.25
CA SER A 184 19.11 -9.91 -6.63
C SER A 184 20.06 -9.81 -5.44
N ILE A 185 19.57 -9.32 -4.29
CA ILE A 185 20.37 -9.20 -3.06
C ILE A 185 20.67 -10.58 -2.45
N ALA A 186 19.72 -11.51 -2.49
CA ALA A 186 19.91 -12.88 -2.03
C ALA A 186 20.85 -13.70 -2.92
N GLY A 187 21.24 -13.20 -4.10
CA GLY A 187 22.13 -13.88 -5.03
C GLY A 187 21.50 -15.10 -5.71
N ILE A 188 20.19 -15.07 -5.95
CA ILE A 188 19.44 -16.10 -6.67
C ILE A 188 18.90 -15.56 -8.00
N PRO A 189 18.61 -16.45 -8.99
CA PRO A 189 18.13 -16.00 -10.30
C PRO A 189 16.86 -15.16 -10.20
N LEU A 190 16.81 -14.05 -10.96
CA LEU A 190 15.65 -13.15 -10.97
C LEU A 190 14.40 -13.89 -11.41
N TYR A 191 13.31 -13.67 -10.68
CA TYR A 191 11.99 -14.25 -10.90
C TYR A 191 11.98 -15.79 -10.86
N SER A 192 13.00 -16.41 -10.25
CA SER A 192 12.98 -17.85 -9.96
C SER A 192 11.86 -18.22 -9.01
N GLY A 193 11.47 -19.49 -9.02
CA GLY A 193 10.34 -19.95 -8.21
C GLY A 193 8.95 -19.49 -8.69
N LEU A 194 8.82 -19.04 -9.96
CA LEU A 194 7.63 -18.47 -10.55
C LEU A 194 6.37 -19.36 -10.38
N GLY A 195 6.51 -20.68 -10.58
CA GLY A 195 5.38 -21.60 -10.51
C GLY A 195 4.67 -21.57 -9.15
N TYR A 196 5.44 -21.70 -8.07
CA TYR A 196 4.88 -21.67 -6.71
C TYR A 196 4.36 -20.27 -6.32
N ARG A 197 5.06 -19.21 -6.73
CA ARG A 197 4.60 -17.82 -6.53
C ARG A 197 3.27 -17.55 -7.23
N LEU A 198 3.08 -18.08 -8.45
CA LEU A 198 1.81 -17.97 -9.18
C LEU A 198 0.67 -18.67 -8.44
N VAL A 199 0.91 -19.90 -7.93
CA VAL A 199 -0.09 -20.60 -7.10
C VAL A 199 -0.43 -19.79 -5.85
N SER A 200 0.58 -19.25 -5.16
CA SER A 200 0.41 -18.42 -3.97
C SER A 200 -0.38 -17.14 -4.26
N TRP A 201 -0.09 -16.51 -5.40
CA TRP A 201 -0.82 -15.33 -5.87
C TRP A 201 -2.31 -15.65 -6.11
N VAL A 202 -2.61 -16.75 -6.79
CA VAL A 202 -4.00 -17.18 -7.01
C VAL A 202 -4.72 -17.40 -5.68
N ILE A 203 -4.09 -18.12 -4.74
CA ILE A 203 -4.68 -18.44 -3.44
C ILE A 203 -4.89 -17.15 -2.62
N GLY A 204 -3.84 -16.31 -2.48
CA GLY A 204 -3.91 -15.07 -1.70
C GLY A 204 -4.95 -14.10 -2.24
N THR A 205 -4.99 -13.92 -3.57
CA THR A 205 -5.98 -13.09 -4.25
C THR A 205 -7.40 -13.66 -4.08
N ALA A 206 -7.59 -14.96 -4.26
CA ALA A 206 -8.89 -15.60 -4.11
C ALA A 206 -9.44 -15.49 -2.68
N VAL A 207 -8.60 -15.69 -1.66
CA VAL A 207 -8.98 -15.52 -0.24
C VAL A 207 -9.39 -14.08 0.05
N THR A 208 -8.62 -13.12 -0.45
CA THR A 208 -8.92 -11.69 -0.27
C THR A 208 -10.25 -11.32 -0.95
N ILE A 209 -10.45 -11.74 -2.21
CA ILE A 209 -11.71 -11.53 -2.94
C ILE A 209 -12.88 -12.20 -2.22
N ALA A 210 -12.72 -13.44 -1.76
CA ALA A 210 -13.77 -14.18 -1.07
C ALA A 210 -14.23 -13.45 0.20
N TYR A 211 -13.28 -12.91 0.98
CA TYR A 211 -13.60 -12.12 2.18
C TYR A 211 -14.35 -10.84 1.84
N VAL A 212 -13.87 -10.07 0.86
CA VAL A 212 -14.53 -8.82 0.42
C VAL A 212 -15.93 -9.11 -0.12
N MET A 213 -16.10 -10.17 -0.91
CA MET A 213 -17.40 -10.58 -1.45
C MET A 213 -18.36 -11.06 -0.36
N TRP A 214 -17.86 -11.80 0.63
CA TRP A 214 -18.67 -12.18 1.81
C TRP A 214 -19.16 -10.94 2.56
N TYR A 215 -18.28 -9.99 2.81
CA TYR A 215 -18.63 -8.73 3.47
C TYR A 215 -19.61 -7.90 2.64
N ALA A 216 -19.34 -7.72 1.34
CA ALA A 216 -20.18 -6.97 0.42
C ALA A 216 -21.62 -7.51 0.39
N ARG A 217 -21.78 -8.84 0.34
CA ARG A 217 -23.09 -9.49 0.42
C ARG A 217 -23.81 -9.20 1.73
N ARG A 218 -23.08 -9.22 2.84
CA ARG A 218 -23.62 -8.99 4.18
C ARG A 218 -24.11 -7.55 4.34
N VAL A 219 -23.31 -6.57 3.93
CA VAL A 219 -23.67 -5.15 4.00
C VAL A 219 -24.80 -4.81 3.03
N LYS A 220 -24.81 -5.36 1.83
CA LYS A 220 -25.91 -5.13 0.87
C LYS A 220 -27.25 -5.64 1.39
N ARG A 221 -27.26 -6.78 2.12
CA ARG A 221 -28.50 -7.32 2.74
C ARG A 221 -28.92 -6.54 3.99
N ASN A 222 -27.98 -6.07 4.76
CA ASN A 222 -28.23 -5.31 5.98
C ASN A 222 -27.22 -4.16 6.11
N PRO A 223 -27.54 -2.95 5.60
CA PRO A 223 -26.67 -1.78 5.65
C PRO A 223 -26.31 -1.30 7.07
N GLU A 224 -27.10 -1.70 8.10
CA GLU A 224 -26.81 -1.40 9.51
C GLU A 224 -25.50 -2.02 10.00
N LEU A 225 -25.02 -3.07 9.32
CA LEU A 225 -23.77 -3.76 9.67
C LEU A 225 -22.52 -3.04 9.16
N SER A 226 -22.67 -1.96 8.37
CA SER A 226 -21.53 -1.19 7.88
C SER A 226 -20.91 -0.36 9.01
N PRO A 227 -19.59 -0.52 9.28
CA PRO A 227 -18.89 0.29 10.28
C PRO A 227 -18.70 1.76 9.85
N VAL A 228 -19.04 2.12 8.62
CA VAL A 228 -18.91 3.48 8.05
C VAL A 228 -20.26 4.07 7.61
N ARG A 229 -21.36 3.49 8.05
CA ARG A 229 -22.70 3.91 7.64
C ARG A 229 -22.98 5.38 7.88
N ASP A 230 -22.63 5.89 9.07
CA ASP A 230 -22.80 7.30 9.42
C ASP A 230 -22.05 8.24 8.46
N ILE A 231 -20.81 7.87 8.11
CA ILE A 231 -19.99 8.61 7.14
C ILE A 231 -20.64 8.57 5.75
N ASP A 232 -21.17 7.42 5.36
CA ASP A 232 -21.83 7.26 4.07
C ASP A 232 -23.13 8.04 4.00
N LEU A 233 -23.90 8.12 5.08
CA LEU A 233 -25.10 8.95 5.16
C LEU A 233 -24.78 10.46 5.10
N GLU A 234 -23.74 10.92 5.80
CA GLU A 234 -23.30 12.32 5.70
C GLU A 234 -22.91 12.69 4.26
N ARG A 235 -22.26 11.79 3.53
CA ARG A 235 -21.93 12.02 2.11
C ARG A 235 -23.17 12.19 1.23
N GLU A 236 -24.25 11.49 1.54
CA GLU A 236 -25.52 11.63 0.82
C GLU A 236 -26.18 12.98 1.05
N THR A 237 -26.12 13.50 2.28
CA THR A 237 -26.70 14.80 2.62
C THR A 237 -25.92 15.98 2.02
N VAL A 238 -24.59 15.83 1.85
CA VAL A 238 -23.71 16.87 1.29
C VAL A 238 -23.66 16.84 -0.24
N ALA A 239 -23.95 15.69 -0.86
CA ALA A 239 -24.07 15.63 -2.31
C ALA A 239 -25.29 16.45 -2.77
N PRO A 240 -25.10 17.44 -3.68
CA PRO A 240 -26.25 18.21 -4.18
C PRO A 240 -27.28 17.25 -4.76
N HIS A 241 -28.52 17.30 -4.25
CA HIS A 241 -29.68 16.57 -4.81
C HIS A 241 -30.03 17.04 -6.23
N ASP A 242 -29.51 18.21 -6.61
CA ASP A 242 -29.62 18.82 -7.93
C ASP A 242 -28.39 18.48 -8.80
N SER A 243 -28.04 17.20 -8.94
CA SER A 243 -27.34 16.82 -10.16
C SER A 243 -28.36 16.97 -11.28
N VAL A 244 -28.41 18.20 -11.84
CA VAL A 244 -29.01 18.49 -13.15
C VAL A 244 -28.79 17.22 -13.99
N ASP A 245 -29.84 16.77 -14.68
CA ASP A 245 -29.73 15.73 -15.72
C ASP A 245 -28.68 16.19 -16.74
N ALA A 246 -27.42 16.12 -16.36
CA ALA A 246 -26.29 16.32 -17.23
C ALA A 246 -26.34 15.12 -18.19
N GLY A 247 -27.10 15.31 -19.24
CA GLY A 247 -27.20 14.36 -20.33
C GLY A 247 -25.80 13.93 -20.73
N TRP A 248 -25.66 12.71 -21.17
CA TRP A 248 -24.41 12.20 -21.70
C TRP A 248 -23.94 13.08 -22.85
N ASP A 249 -23.00 14.00 -22.59
CA ASP A 249 -22.46 14.95 -23.55
C ASP A 249 -21.12 14.45 -24.12
N ALA A 250 -20.78 14.91 -25.31
CA ALA A 250 -19.50 14.61 -25.96
C ALA A 250 -18.31 15.02 -25.08
N ARG A 251 -18.44 16.07 -24.25
CA ARG A 251 -17.41 16.50 -23.28
C ARG A 251 -17.14 15.42 -22.22
N HIS A 252 -18.18 14.76 -21.68
CA HIS A 252 -18.03 13.67 -20.72
C HIS A 252 -17.30 12.49 -21.35
N VAL A 253 -17.64 12.13 -22.61
CA VAL A 253 -16.95 11.07 -23.36
C VAL A 253 -15.48 11.43 -23.56
N LEU A 254 -15.18 12.65 -23.99
CA LEU A 254 -13.80 13.11 -24.19
C LEU A 254 -13.01 13.08 -22.86
N THR A 255 -13.59 13.59 -21.79
CA THR A 255 -12.95 13.60 -20.45
C THR A 255 -12.66 12.19 -19.96
N LEU A 256 -13.64 11.27 -20.05
CA LEU A 256 -13.44 9.87 -19.67
C LEU A 256 -12.42 9.15 -20.57
N SER A 257 -12.44 9.43 -21.88
CA SER A 257 -11.46 8.85 -22.81
C SER A 257 -10.04 9.33 -22.50
N LEU A 258 -9.87 10.62 -22.19
CA LEU A 258 -8.60 11.18 -21.78
C LEU A 258 -8.13 10.61 -20.43
N PHE A 259 -9.05 10.39 -19.47
CA PHE A 259 -8.74 9.71 -18.23
C PHE A 259 -8.25 8.28 -18.49
N VAL A 260 -8.96 7.47 -19.28
CA VAL A 260 -8.54 6.11 -19.63
C VAL A 260 -7.20 6.12 -20.35
N ALA A 261 -6.98 7.05 -21.30
CA ALA A 261 -5.69 7.20 -21.98
C ALA A 261 -4.56 7.53 -21.00
N SER A 262 -4.81 8.39 -19.99
CA SER A 262 -3.84 8.70 -18.95
C SER A 262 -3.52 7.49 -18.07
N MET A 263 -4.52 6.63 -17.77
CA MET A 263 -4.30 5.38 -17.03
C MET A 263 -3.50 4.36 -17.87
N VAL A 264 -3.77 4.25 -19.16
CA VAL A 264 -2.95 3.42 -20.07
C VAL A 264 -1.52 3.96 -20.11
N LEU A 265 -1.35 5.29 -20.21
CA LEU A 265 -0.03 5.92 -20.18
C LEU A 265 0.72 5.69 -18.86
N LEU A 266 0.01 5.71 -17.72
CA LEU A 266 0.57 5.33 -16.42
C LEU A 266 1.16 3.91 -16.46
N VAL A 267 0.36 2.93 -16.91
CA VAL A 267 0.79 1.52 -16.98
C VAL A 267 2.00 1.37 -17.92
N VAL A 268 1.95 1.97 -19.10
CA VAL A 268 3.07 1.96 -20.06
C VAL A 268 4.29 2.66 -19.47
N GLY A 269 4.11 3.80 -18.81
CA GLY A 269 5.17 4.56 -18.16
C GLY A 269 5.91 3.74 -17.11
N VAL A 270 5.17 3.07 -16.23
CA VAL A 270 5.76 2.20 -15.19
C VAL A 270 6.45 0.99 -15.82
N LEU A 271 5.79 0.26 -16.73
CA LEU A 271 6.33 -0.97 -17.31
C LEU A 271 7.51 -0.74 -18.27
N LYS A 272 7.38 0.26 -19.14
CA LYS A 272 8.34 0.46 -20.24
C LYS A 272 9.40 1.51 -19.93
N TRP A 273 9.01 2.62 -19.28
CA TRP A 273 9.88 3.76 -19.01
C TRP A 273 10.36 3.82 -17.55
N LYS A 274 9.99 2.86 -16.73
CA LYS A 274 10.40 2.75 -15.32
C LYS A 274 10.03 4.01 -14.51
N TRP A 275 8.86 4.58 -14.79
CA TRP A 275 8.35 5.72 -14.02
C TRP A 275 8.21 5.38 -12.55
N TYR A 276 8.52 6.34 -11.71
CA TYR A 276 8.35 6.28 -10.28
C TYR A 276 7.45 7.44 -9.80
N ILE A 277 7.31 7.64 -8.51
CA ILE A 277 6.34 8.58 -7.90
C ILE A 277 6.41 10.00 -8.49
N ASP A 278 7.60 10.51 -8.81
CA ASP A 278 7.81 11.84 -9.38
C ASP A 278 7.20 11.99 -10.78
N GLN A 279 7.47 11.05 -11.69
CA GLN A 279 6.89 11.07 -13.05
C GLN A 279 5.37 10.83 -12.99
N ILE A 280 4.92 9.96 -12.08
CA ILE A 280 3.50 9.67 -11.88
C ILE A 280 2.79 10.93 -11.34
N ALA A 281 3.40 11.68 -10.42
CA ALA A 281 2.85 12.95 -9.93
C ALA A 281 2.68 13.97 -11.05
N VAL A 282 3.67 14.07 -11.95
CA VAL A 282 3.61 14.94 -13.16
C VAL A 282 2.48 14.51 -14.09
N LEU A 283 2.32 13.18 -14.31
CA LEU A 283 1.21 12.65 -15.11
C LEU A 283 -0.14 13.05 -14.52
N PHE A 284 -0.34 12.87 -13.21
CA PHE A 284 -1.61 13.21 -12.58
C PHE A 284 -1.91 14.72 -12.64
N LEU A 285 -0.91 15.56 -12.44
CA LEU A 285 -1.08 17.02 -12.58
C LEU A 285 -1.48 17.39 -14.01
N GLY A 286 -0.75 16.87 -15.01
CA GLY A 286 -1.06 17.09 -16.43
C GLY A 286 -2.43 16.55 -16.82
N MET A 287 -2.79 15.36 -16.33
CA MET A 287 -4.11 14.76 -16.49
C MET A 287 -5.19 15.68 -15.91
N GLY A 288 -5.05 16.14 -14.66
CA GLY A 288 -6.05 16.99 -14.01
C GLY A 288 -6.34 18.26 -14.82
N ILE A 289 -5.27 18.93 -15.30
CA ILE A 289 -5.40 20.12 -16.16
C ILE A 289 -6.09 19.75 -17.49
N GLY A 290 -5.65 18.69 -18.14
CA GLY A 290 -6.23 18.22 -19.41
C GLY A 290 -7.70 17.84 -19.29
N LEU A 291 -8.09 17.11 -18.23
CA LEU A 291 -9.48 16.74 -17.95
C LEU A 291 -10.35 17.98 -17.68
N GLY A 292 -9.83 18.96 -16.93
CA GLY A 292 -10.54 20.20 -16.67
C GLY A 292 -10.83 20.99 -17.95
N LEU A 293 -9.83 21.11 -18.82
CA LEU A 293 -9.99 21.77 -20.12
C LEU A 293 -10.95 21.01 -21.04
N ALA A 294 -10.83 19.68 -21.12
CA ALA A 294 -11.73 18.80 -21.88
C ALA A 294 -13.18 18.89 -21.38
N GLY A 295 -13.36 18.99 -20.06
CA GLY A 295 -14.65 19.21 -19.41
C GLY A 295 -15.22 20.63 -19.55
N GLY A 296 -14.46 21.55 -20.18
CA GLY A 296 -14.90 22.94 -20.43
C GLY A 296 -14.71 23.88 -19.23
N LEU A 297 -13.86 23.51 -18.26
CA LEU A 297 -13.54 24.40 -17.14
C LEU A 297 -12.53 25.47 -17.56
N GLY A 298 -12.77 26.70 -17.14
CA GLY A 298 -11.82 27.81 -17.37
C GLY A 298 -10.59 27.69 -16.45
N PRO A 299 -9.41 28.26 -16.83
CA PRO A 299 -8.15 28.12 -16.08
C PRO A 299 -8.26 28.52 -14.61
N SER A 300 -8.96 29.61 -14.29
CA SER A 300 -9.17 30.07 -12.91
C SER A 300 -10.02 29.09 -12.09
N ARG A 301 -10.97 28.39 -12.71
CA ARG A 301 -11.77 27.35 -12.04
C ARG A 301 -10.93 26.11 -11.79
N ILE A 302 -10.15 25.67 -12.78
CA ILE A 302 -9.18 24.59 -12.65
C ILE A 302 -8.25 24.84 -11.47
N ALA A 303 -7.62 26.02 -11.40
CA ALA A 303 -6.70 26.36 -10.31
C ALA A 303 -7.37 26.36 -8.93
N ARG A 304 -8.55 26.94 -8.81
CA ARG A 304 -9.31 26.96 -7.54
C ARG A 304 -9.73 25.57 -7.11
N THR A 305 -10.25 24.76 -8.01
CA THR A 305 -10.66 23.38 -7.73
C THR A 305 -9.47 22.52 -7.35
N PHE A 306 -8.31 22.68 -8.02
CA PHE A 306 -7.07 22.02 -7.66
C PHE A 306 -6.66 22.33 -6.21
N VAL A 307 -6.61 23.60 -5.83
CA VAL A 307 -6.26 24.02 -4.47
C VAL A 307 -7.23 23.45 -3.44
N THR A 308 -8.53 23.41 -3.75
CA THR A 308 -9.55 22.81 -2.86
C THR A 308 -9.30 21.32 -2.66
N GLY A 309 -9.07 20.55 -3.72
CA GLY A 309 -8.76 19.13 -3.62
C GLY A 309 -7.43 18.84 -2.90
N ALA A 310 -6.41 19.67 -3.11
CA ALA A 310 -5.15 19.56 -2.37
C ALA A 310 -5.35 19.85 -0.87
N LYS A 311 -6.18 20.82 -0.48
CA LYS A 311 -6.53 21.11 0.92
C LYS A 311 -7.17 19.90 1.61
N ASP A 312 -8.01 19.14 0.91
CA ASP A 312 -8.64 17.93 1.45
C ASP A 312 -7.61 16.85 1.84
N MET A 313 -6.42 16.89 1.24
CA MET A 313 -5.32 15.97 1.56
C MET A 313 -4.43 16.41 2.73
N VAL A 314 -4.55 17.64 3.24
CA VAL A 314 -3.66 18.18 4.27
C VAL A 314 -3.65 17.32 5.55
N GLY A 315 -4.80 16.82 5.99
CA GLY A 315 -4.88 15.93 7.15
C GLY A 315 -4.08 14.63 6.95
N VAL A 316 -4.15 14.06 5.73
CA VAL A 316 -3.40 12.86 5.34
C VAL A 316 -1.90 13.13 5.31
N VAL A 317 -1.50 14.28 4.78
CA VAL A 317 -0.09 14.73 4.71
C VAL A 317 0.54 14.77 6.12
N PHE A 318 -0.16 15.33 7.10
CA PHE A 318 0.35 15.34 8.49
C PHE A 318 0.46 13.94 9.08
N ILE A 319 -0.50 13.06 8.82
CA ILE A 319 -0.44 11.66 9.28
C ILE A 319 0.76 10.94 8.65
N VAL A 320 0.98 11.11 7.34
CA VAL A 320 2.14 10.53 6.63
C VAL A 320 3.45 11.06 7.17
N ALA A 321 3.57 12.37 7.45
CA ALA A 321 4.76 12.97 8.06
C ALA A 321 5.07 12.37 9.44
N CYS A 322 4.04 12.24 10.30
CA CYS A 322 4.20 11.61 11.62
C CYS A 322 4.50 10.10 11.51
N ALA A 323 3.95 9.39 10.55
CA ALA A 323 4.28 7.99 10.30
C ALA A 323 5.75 7.82 9.88
N ARG A 324 6.27 8.70 9.01
CA ARG A 324 7.70 8.75 8.64
C ARG A 324 8.61 9.09 9.81
N ALA A 325 8.14 9.88 10.77
CA ALA A 325 8.88 10.21 11.98
C ALA A 325 9.31 8.96 12.77
N LEU A 326 8.51 7.89 12.77
CA LEU A 326 8.85 6.62 13.43
C LEU A 326 10.16 6.03 12.87
N LEU A 327 10.27 5.99 11.54
CA LEU A 327 11.47 5.50 10.85
C LEU A 327 12.67 6.41 11.17
N VAL A 328 12.49 7.73 11.13
CA VAL A 328 13.55 8.71 11.41
C VAL A 328 14.11 8.48 12.81
N ILE A 329 13.25 8.37 13.84
CA ILE A 329 13.70 8.10 15.22
C ILE A 329 14.47 6.77 15.31
N ALA A 330 13.93 5.71 14.70
CA ALA A 330 14.57 4.39 14.74
C ALA A 330 15.95 4.38 14.05
N GLN A 331 16.12 5.16 12.98
CA GLN A 331 17.39 5.33 12.26
C GLN A 331 18.38 6.21 13.07
N GLU A 332 17.96 7.36 13.58
CA GLU A 332 18.80 8.25 14.36
C GLU A 332 19.29 7.59 15.66
N ALA A 333 18.42 6.82 16.32
CA ALA A 333 18.79 6.04 17.50
C ALA A 333 19.62 4.79 17.18
N LYS A 334 19.77 4.44 15.88
CA LYS A 334 20.48 3.23 15.39
C LYS A 334 19.98 1.93 16.00
N ILE A 335 18.66 1.82 16.20
CA ILE A 335 18.06 0.61 16.81
C ILE A 335 17.63 -0.43 15.78
N LEU A 336 17.40 -0.07 14.50
CA LEU A 336 16.94 -1.00 13.46
C LEU A 336 17.93 -2.15 13.23
N ASP A 337 19.21 -1.82 13.11
CA ASP A 337 20.26 -2.84 12.88
C ASP A 337 20.40 -3.77 14.09
N THR A 338 20.22 -3.24 15.31
CA THR A 338 20.23 -4.06 16.55
C THR A 338 19.03 -4.98 16.64
N MET A 339 17.84 -4.51 16.24
CA MET A 339 16.64 -5.36 16.19
C MET A 339 16.85 -6.51 15.21
N LEU A 340 17.42 -6.25 14.03
CA LEU A 340 17.72 -7.26 13.02
C LEU A 340 18.78 -8.25 13.52
N PHE A 341 19.84 -7.78 14.20
CA PHE A 341 20.86 -8.62 14.80
C PHE A 341 20.28 -9.56 15.87
N GLY A 342 19.48 -9.05 16.79
CA GLY A 342 18.80 -9.85 17.82
C GLY A 342 17.88 -10.92 17.22
N ALA A 343 17.12 -10.54 16.18
CA ALA A 343 16.25 -11.45 15.46
C ALA A 343 17.02 -12.59 14.75
N SER A 344 18.17 -12.28 14.15
CA SER A 344 19.00 -13.31 13.48
C SER A 344 19.57 -14.34 14.44
N GLY A 345 19.97 -13.91 15.65
CA GLY A 345 20.47 -14.82 16.70
C GLY A 345 19.40 -15.82 17.18
N THR A 346 18.15 -15.40 17.22
CA THR A 346 17.03 -16.28 17.64
C THR A 346 16.74 -17.38 16.61
N LEU A 347 16.85 -17.08 15.31
CA LEU A 347 16.54 -18.01 14.24
C LEU A 347 17.44 -19.26 14.24
N SER A 348 18.72 -19.11 14.58
CA SER A 348 19.68 -20.22 14.60
C SER A 348 19.40 -21.30 15.66
N MET A 349 18.51 -21.02 16.63
CA MET A 349 18.13 -21.93 17.71
C MET A 349 16.85 -22.73 17.41
N LEU A 350 16.16 -22.45 16.30
CA LEU A 350 14.85 -23.01 16.01
C LEU A 350 14.90 -24.25 15.12
N PRO A 351 13.91 -25.17 15.23
CA PRO A 351 13.77 -26.28 14.29
C PRO A 351 13.47 -25.79 12.87
N VAL A 352 14.04 -26.47 11.86
CA VAL A 352 13.91 -26.09 10.43
C VAL A 352 12.45 -25.87 10.01
N GLY A 353 11.51 -26.69 10.50
CA GLY A 353 10.09 -26.61 10.12
C GLY A 353 9.36 -25.31 10.51
N VAL A 354 9.92 -24.49 11.43
CA VAL A 354 9.29 -23.23 11.88
C VAL A 354 10.11 -21.98 11.55
N ILE A 355 11.31 -22.16 10.99
CA ILE A 355 12.24 -21.04 10.72
C ILE A 355 11.62 -20.05 9.73
N ALA A 356 11.02 -20.52 8.64
CA ALA A 356 10.41 -19.66 7.63
C ALA A 356 9.25 -18.83 8.21
N GLN A 357 8.45 -19.40 9.11
CA GLN A 357 7.35 -18.71 9.79
C GLN A 357 7.89 -17.64 10.75
N VAL A 358 8.97 -17.93 11.47
CA VAL A 358 9.60 -16.94 12.36
C VAL A 358 10.30 -15.85 11.53
N MET A 359 10.96 -16.18 10.42
CA MET A 359 11.47 -15.17 9.48
C MET A 359 10.34 -14.24 8.99
N PHE A 360 9.19 -14.80 8.62
CA PHE A 360 8.02 -14.01 8.23
C PHE A 360 7.58 -13.05 9.37
N LEU A 361 7.48 -13.52 10.61
CA LEU A 361 7.12 -12.66 11.75
C LEU A 361 8.13 -11.54 11.97
N ILE A 362 9.42 -11.85 11.88
CA ILE A 362 10.50 -10.84 11.98
C ILE A 362 10.33 -9.79 10.88
N GLN A 363 10.06 -10.22 9.65
CA GLN A 363 9.82 -9.31 8.54
C GLN A 363 8.58 -8.43 8.77
N CYS A 364 7.51 -8.97 9.37
CA CYS A 364 6.33 -8.20 9.75
C CYS A 364 6.66 -7.11 10.80
N VAL A 365 7.49 -7.42 11.78
CA VAL A 365 7.94 -6.43 12.79
C VAL A 365 8.78 -5.34 12.14
N ILE A 366 9.69 -5.70 11.23
CA ILE A 366 10.53 -4.72 10.51
C ILE A 366 9.66 -3.88 9.56
N ASN A 367 8.68 -4.49 8.89
CA ASN A 367 7.73 -3.82 8.02
C ASN A 367 6.92 -2.73 8.74
N PHE A 368 6.66 -2.88 10.05
CA PHE A 368 6.04 -1.84 10.86
C PHE A 368 6.84 -0.52 10.86
N PHE A 369 8.16 -0.58 10.74
CA PHE A 369 9.05 0.60 10.68
C PHE A 369 9.39 0.98 9.24
N ILE A 370 9.61 -0.02 8.36
CA ILE A 370 10.07 0.18 6.98
C ILE A 370 9.06 -0.41 6.01
N HIS A 371 8.13 0.41 5.54
CA HIS A 371 7.05 0.01 4.62
C HIS A 371 7.47 -0.07 3.14
N SER A 372 8.64 0.45 2.80
CA SER A 372 9.18 0.32 1.45
C SER A 372 9.74 -1.08 1.25
N GLY A 373 9.09 -1.89 0.43
CA GLY A 373 9.56 -3.24 0.12
C GLY A 373 11.02 -3.27 -0.33
N THR A 374 11.41 -2.34 -1.19
CA THR A 374 12.81 -2.19 -1.64
C THR A 374 13.78 -1.90 -0.49
N ALA A 375 13.43 -0.96 0.40
CA ALA A 375 14.30 -0.59 1.52
C ALA A 375 14.37 -1.70 2.57
N GLN A 376 13.25 -2.38 2.83
CA GLN A 376 13.21 -3.54 3.73
C GLN A 376 14.05 -4.68 3.17
N ALA A 377 13.94 -5.00 1.88
CA ALA A 377 14.80 -6.00 1.23
C ALA A 377 16.29 -5.67 1.36
N ALA A 378 16.68 -4.41 1.09
CA ALA A 378 18.06 -3.95 1.19
C ALA A 378 18.62 -4.05 2.62
N LEU A 379 17.78 -3.88 3.64
CA LEU A 379 18.17 -4.04 5.04
C LEU A 379 18.27 -5.53 5.42
N THR A 380 17.27 -6.32 5.08
CA THR A 380 17.08 -7.65 5.69
C THR A 380 17.66 -8.80 4.88
N MET A 381 17.61 -8.77 3.53
CA MET A 381 18.04 -9.88 2.69
C MET A 381 19.52 -10.24 2.79
N PRO A 382 20.46 -9.26 2.94
CA PRO A 382 21.88 -9.59 3.14
C PRO A 382 22.18 -10.45 4.37
N ILE A 383 21.26 -10.43 5.33
CA ILE A 383 21.36 -11.20 6.58
C ILE A 383 20.51 -12.45 6.51
N MET A 384 19.25 -12.31 6.08
CA MET A 384 18.29 -13.41 6.06
C MET A 384 18.62 -14.48 5.01
N ALA A 385 19.20 -14.10 3.85
CA ALA A 385 19.55 -15.07 2.81
C ALA A 385 20.74 -15.98 3.22
N PRO A 386 21.89 -15.46 3.68
CA PRO A 386 22.95 -16.32 4.24
C PRO A 386 22.52 -17.10 5.48
N LEU A 387 21.68 -16.52 6.31
CA LEU A 387 21.14 -17.21 7.50
C LEU A 387 20.26 -18.39 7.09
N ALA A 388 19.47 -18.27 6.03
CA ALA A 388 18.68 -19.37 5.48
C ALA A 388 19.54 -20.57 5.13
N ASP A 389 20.70 -20.36 4.47
CA ASP A 389 21.66 -21.42 4.15
C ASP A 389 22.16 -22.10 5.44
N LEU A 390 22.49 -21.32 6.48
CA LEU A 390 23.02 -21.86 7.75
C LEU A 390 22.00 -22.70 8.52
N VAL A 391 20.71 -22.35 8.43
CA VAL A 391 19.64 -23.05 9.15
C VAL A 391 18.94 -24.11 8.30
N GLY A 392 19.42 -24.38 7.09
CA GLY A 392 18.97 -25.48 6.24
C GLY A 392 17.69 -25.23 5.45
N ILE A 393 17.35 -23.97 5.18
CA ILE A 393 16.28 -23.59 4.25
C ILE A 393 16.87 -22.84 3.04
N THR A 394 16.13 -22.79 1.94
CA THR A 394 16.62 -22.12 0.73
C THR A 394 16.50 -20.59 0.85
N ARG A 395 17.40 -19.87 0.17
CA ARG A 395 17.33 -18.40 0.06
C ARG A 395 16.01 -17.94 -0.57
N GLN A 396 15.47 -18.73 -1.50
CA GLN A 396 14.17 -18.47 -2.12
C GLN A 396 13.04 -18.47 -1.08
N THR A 397 13.09 -19.38 -0.09
CA THR A 397 12.14 -19.42 1.03
C THR A 397 12.26 -18.17 1.91
N ALA A 398 13.50 -17.70 2.18
CA ALA A 398 13.71 -16.45 2.93
C ALA A 398 13.16 -15.22 2.18
N VAL A 399 13.41 -15.13 0.87
CA VAL A 399 12.81 -14.10 0.00
C VAL A 399 11.30 -14.16 0.02
N TYR A 400 10.73 -15.35 0.05
CA TYR A 400 9.29 -15.54 0.07
C TYR A 400 8.67 -15.17 1.42
N ALA A 401 9.32 -15.51 2.54
CA ALA A 401 8.89 -15.10 3.87
C ALA A 401 8.88 -13.57 4.02
N TYR A 402 9.88 -12.87 3.48
CA TYR A 402 9.90 -11.42 3.36
C TYR A 402 8.71 -10.91 2.51
N GLN A 403 8.47 -11.51 1.35
CA GLN A 403 7.40 -11.08 0.45
C GLN A 403 6.02 -11.15 1.09
N LEU A 404 5.70 -12.27 1.75
CA LEU A 404 4.39 -12.48 2.36
C LEU A 404 4.09 -11.52 3.51
N CYS A 405 5.12 -10.91 4.16
CA CYS A 405 4.88 -9.95 5.23
C CYS A 405 4.10 -8.71 4.76
N GLU A 406 4.11 -8.41 3.47
CA GLU A 406 3.35 -7.31 2.89
C GLU A 406 1.82 -7.45 3.03
N PHE A 407 1.31 -8.65 3.34
CA PHE A 407 -0.11 -8.85 3.65
C PHE A 407 -0.61 -8.07 4.87
N ILE A 408 0.30 -7.68 5.78
CA ILE A 408 -0.09 -6.87 6.95
C ILE A 408 -0.15 -5.37 6.64
N ASN A 409 0.46 -4.91 5.56
CA ASN A 409 0.55 -3.48 5.22
C ASN A 409 -0.79 -2.74 5.27
N PRO A 410 -1.91 -3.30 4.77
CA PRO A 410 -3.18 -2.60 4.76
C PRO A 410 -3.76 -2.24 6.14
N ILE A 411 -3.24 -2.79 7.24
CA ILE A 411 -3.66 -2.41 8.60
C ILE A 411 -2.71 -1.42 9.25
N LEU A 412 -1.49 -1.28 8.76
CA LEU A 412 -0.47 -0.52 9.45
C LEU A 412 -0.73 1.00 9.40
N PRO A 413 -0.91 1.66 10.55
CA PRO A 413 -1.09 3.10 10.59
C PRO A 413 0.21 3.87 10.27
N THR A 414 1.32 3.16 10.26
CA THR A 414 2.64 3.63 9.86
C THR A 414 2.84 3.60 8.34
N SER A 415 2.00 2.86 7.60
CA SER A 415 2.04 2.81 6.13
C SER A 415 1.43 4.06 5.51
N ALA A 416 2.26 4.82 4.79
CA ALA A 416 1.82 6.01 4.08
C ALA A 416 0.79 5.71 2.99
N VAL A 417 0.88 4.53 2.34
CA VAL A 417 -0.12 4.07 1.35
C VAL A 417 -1.45 3.83 2.02
N THR A 418 -1.47 3.08 3.14
CA THR A 418 -2.69 2.82 3.92
C THR A 418 -3.35 4.12 4.35
N MET A 419 -2.56 5.05 4.90
CA MET A 419 -3.09 6.32 5.36
C MET A 419 -3.53 7.22 4.20
N GLY A 420 -2.81 7.20 3.07
CA GLY A 420 -3.18 7.89 1.84
C GLY A 420 -4.52 7.40 1.27
N VAL A 421 -4.70 6.09 1.18
CA VAL A 421 -5.94 5.43 0.74
C VAL A 421 -7.12 5.79 1.66
N LEU A 422 -6.95 5.62 2.96
CA LEU A 422 -8.00 5.91 3.94
C LEU A 422 -8.33 7.39 4.00
N GLY A 423 -7.32 8.27 3.85
CA GLY A 423 -7.51 9.71 3.78
C GLY A 423 -8.27 10.12 2.53
N ALA A 424 -7.90 9.63 1.34
CA ALA A 424 -8.63 9.84 0.11
C ALA A 424 -10.08 9.32 0.20
N GLY A 425 -10.26 8.20 0.88
CA GLY A 425 -11.56 7.61 1.17
C GLY A 425 -12.31 8.29 2.32
N LYS A 426 -11.70 9.24 3.06
CA LYS A 426 -12.27 9.87 4.28
C LYS A 426 -12.81 8.81 5.28
N ILE A 427 -12.07 7.71 5.44
CA ILE A 427 -12.40 6.61 6.37
C ILE A 427 -11.45 6.64 7.55
N PRO A 428 -11.93 6.72 8.82
CA PRO A 428 -11.09 6.64 9.99
C PRO A 428 -10.36 5.29 10.05
N TRP A 429 -9.05 5.35 10.34
CA TRP A 429 -8.20 4.16 10.40
C TRP A 429 -8.73 3.09 11.35
N GLU A 430 -9.30 3.47 12.50
CA GLU A 430 -9.78 2.55 13.52
C GLU A 430 -10.96 1.69 13.02
N ARG A 431 -11.83 2.27 12.17
CA ARG A 431 -12.95 1.54 11.56
C ARG A 431 -12.47 0.56 10.51
N TRP A 432 -11.52 1.01 9.68
CA TRP A 432 -10.84 0.14 8.72
C TRP A 432 -10.09 -0.99 9.39
N ALA A 433 -9.24 -0.69 10.39
CA ALA A 433 -8.42 -1.67 11.10
C ALA A 433 -9.30 -2.74 11.78
N ARG A 434 -10.40 -2.35 12.43
CA ARG A 434 -11.35 -3.29 13.05
C ARG A 434 -11.98 -4.22 12.01
N TRP A 435 -12.31 -3.70 10.85
CA TRP A 435 -12.90 -4.48 9.76
C TRP A 435 -11.88 -5.37 9.07
N PHE A 436 -10.66 -4.88 8.85
CA PHE A 436 -9.60 -5.61 8.16
C PHE A 436 -8.92 -6.66 9.05
N PHE A 437 -8.89 -6.48 10.36
CA PHE A 437 -8.17 -7.34 11.31
C PHE A 437 -8.47 -8.84 11.15
N PRO A 438 -9.72 -9.31 10.98
CA PRO A 438 -9.99 -10.72 10.73
C PRO A 438 -9.38 -11.23 9.42
N LEU A 439 -9.41 -10.43 8.35
CA LEU A 439 -8.75 -10.78 7.09
C LEU A 439 -7.23 -10.86 7.25
N MET A 440 -6.62 -9.92 7.98
CA MET A 440 -5.19 -9.96 8.29
C MET A 440 -4.81 -11.28 9.00
N LEU A 441 -5.60 -11.72 9.99
CA LEU A 441 -5.36 -13.01 10.65
C LEU A 441 -5.47 -14.19 9.69
N ILE A 442 -6.47 -14.20 8.81
CA ILE A 442 -6.64 -15.24 7.79
C ILE A 442 -5.41 -15.25 6.85
N LEU A 443 -4.95 -14.09 6.39
CA LEU A 443 -3.79 -13.96 5.50
C LEU A 443 -2.47 -14.33 6.21
N THR A 444 -2.35 -14.03 7.50
CA THR A 444 -1.20 -14.47 8.33
C THR A 444 -1.16 -16.00 8.46
N VAL A 445 -2.29 -16.63 8.77
CA VAL A 445 -2.38 -18.10 8.80
C VAL A 445 -2.10 -18.70 7.44
N LEU A 446 -2.67 -18.11 6.37
CA LEU A 446 -2.37 -18.50 4.99
C LEU A 446 -0.88 -18.40 4.68
N SER A 447 -0.21 -17.32 5.09
CA SER A 447 1.23 -17.14 4.90
C SER A 447 2.03 -18.24 5.60
N PHE A 448 1.64 -18.63 6.83
CA PHE A 448 2.27 -19.75 7.53
C PHE A 448 2.10 -21.07 6.77
N LEU A 449 0.89 -21.34 6.25
CA LEU A 449 0.61 -22.54 5.46
C LEU A 449 1.39 -22.55 4.14
N LEU A 450 1.49 -21.41 3.46
CA LEU A 450 2.25 -21.28 2.21
C LEU A 450 3.77 -21.37 2.42
N LEU A 451 4.29 -21.18 3.62
CA LEU A 451 5.71 -21.37 3.93
C LEU A 451 6.07 -22.81 4.27
N ILE A 452 5.10 -23.70 4.50
CA ILE A 452 5.37 -25.12 4.81
C ILE A 452 5.92 -25.90 3.62
N PRO A 453 5.28 -25.89 2.42
CA PRO A 453 5.74 -26.68 1.29
C PRO A 453 7.18 -26.39 0.85
N PRO A 454 7.64 -25.12 0.74
CA PRO A 454 9.02 -24.82 0.38
C PRO A 454 10.08 -25.35 1.35
N VAL A 455 9.71 -25.58 2.60
CA VAL A 455 10.61 -26.08 3.64
C VAL A 455 10.58 -27.59 3.76
N LEU A 456 9.38 -28.21 3.69
CA LEU A 456 9.20 -29.61 4.04
C LEU A 456 8.97 -30.55 2.84
N LEU A 457 8.42 -30.05 1.72
CA LEU A 457 7.97 -30.89 0.62
C LEU A 457 8.89 -30.84 -0.60
N PHE A 458 9.52 -29.71 -0.87
CA PHE A 458 10.43 -29.56 -2.01
C PHE A 458 11.50 -28.51 -1.71
N HIS A 459 12.73 -28.78 -2.16
CA HIS A 459 13.80 -27.77 -2.14
C HIS A 459 13.50 -26.73 -3.22
N TRP A 460 13.11 -25.56 -2.81
CA TRP A 460 12.70 -24.48 -3.71
C TRP A 460 13.92 -23.63 -4.11
N GLU A 461 14.48 -23.91 -5.28
CA GLU A 461 15.59 -23.15 -5.88
C GLU A 461 15.09 -22.03 -6.80
#